data_a159d660d0550bb6e65239976c04ba16
#
_entry.id   a159d660d0550bb6e65239976c04ba16
#
_cell.length_a   1.000
_cell.length_b   1.000
_cell.length_c   1.000
_cell.angle_alpha   90.00
_cell.angle_beta   90.00
_cell.angle_gamma   90.00
#
_symmetry.space_group_name_H-M   'P 1'
#
loop_
_entity.id
_entity.type
_entity.pdbx_description
1 polymer ?
#
loop_
_entity_poly.entity_id
_entity_poly.type
_entity_poly.pdbx_seq_one_letter_code
_entity_poly.pdbx_strand_id
1 'polypeptide(L)'
;MKLPSEFEARTLEWMGEETYRALEAALQTEPPVSIRVNRTKWSGEVAGEPVLWASAGVYLSQRSTFTFDPLFHAGCYYVQEASSMFVEQVLRTYITGPVVMLDLCAAPGGKSTHARSVLPVGSLLVANEVMRNRSQVLAENLIKWGNAEVVVTNNDPADFTSLTEVFDVEIGRAHV
;
A
#
# COMPACT_ATOMS: atom_id res chain seq x y z
N MET A 1 16.21 -17.25 -12.43
CA MET A 1 15.86 -18.02 -11.19
C MET A 1 15.10 -19.28 -11.61
N LYS A 2 15.39 -20.47 -11.04
CA LYS A 2 14.58 -21.68 -11.35
C LYS A 2 13.36 -21.69 -10.42
N LEU A 3 12.18 -21.72 -11.00
CA LEU A 3 10.94 -21.81 -10.24
C LEU A 3 10.74 -23.24 -9.66
N PRO A 4 10.07 -23.41 -8.51
CA PRO A 4 9.73 -24.72 -7.98
C PRO A 4 8.80 -25.48 -8.93
N SER A 5 9.06 -26.78 -9.12
CA SER A 5 8.28 -27.61 -10.04
C SER A 5 6.78 -27.69 -9.70
N GLU A 6 6.46 -27.67 -8.42
CA GLU A 6 5.07 -27.65 -7.95
C GLU A 6 4.36 -26.33 -8.31
N PHE A 7 5.06 -25.19 -8.19
CA PHE A 7 4.54 -23.90 -8.64
C PHE A 7 4.28 -23.91 -10.14
N GLU A 8 5.24 -24.41 -10.93
CA GLU A 8 5.10 -24.53 -12.38
C GLU A 8 3.89 -25.36 -12.75
N ALA A 9 3.76 -26.59 -12.20
CA ALA A 9 2.66 -27.48 -12.51
C ALA A 9 1.29 -26.88 -12.19
N ARG A 10 1.11 -26.33 -10.99
CA ARG A 10 -0.15 -25.70 -10.57
C ARG A 10 -0.51 -24.46 -11.39
N THR A 11 0.50 -23.66 -11.71
CA THR A 11 0.27 -22.42 -12.45
C THR A 11 -0.07 -22.69 -13.91
N LEU A 12 0.59 -23.69 -14.54
CA LEU A 12 0.25 -24.16 -15.87
C LEU A 12 -1.18 -24.71 -15.95
N GLU A 13 -1.60 -25.52 -14.97
CA GLU A 13 -2.96 -26.04 -14.88
C GLU A 13 -4.00 -24.92 -14.77
N TRP A 14 -3.70 -23.89 -13.98
CA TRP A 14 -4.65 -22.81 -13.68
C TRP A 14 -4.77 -21.78 -14.80
N MET A 15 -3.67 -21.31 -15.37
CA MET A 15 -3.69 -20.19 -16.32
C MET A 15 -3.35 -20.56 -17.78
N GLY A 16 -2.98 -21.81 -18.05
CA GLY A 16 -2.56 -22.29 -19.35
C GLY A 16 -1.13 -21.92 -19.71
N GLU A 17 -0.61 -22.58 -20.76
CA GLU A 17 0.82 -22.50 -21.11
C GLU A 17 1.25 -21.10 -21.56
N GLU A 18 0.47 -20.44 -22.40
CA GLU A 18 0.80 -19.10 -22.93
C GLU A 18 0.95 -18.07 -21.82
N THR A 19 -0.03 -18.00 -20.91
CA THR A 19 -0.02 -17.07 -19.79
C THR A 19 1.09 -17.40 -18.78
N TYR A 20 1.33 -18.70 -18.54
CA TYR A 20 2.43 -19.14 -17.69
C TYR A 20 3.79 -18.72 -18.25
N ARG A 21 4.03 -18.90 -19.57
CA ARG A 21 5.30 -18.49 -20.19
C ARG A 21 5.53 -16.97 -20.09
N ALA A 22 4.48 -16.18 -20.23
CA ALA A 22 4.56 -14.74 -20.02
C ALA A 22 4.91 -14.39 -18.57
N LEU A 23 4.27 -15.08 -17.59
CA LEU A 23 4.59 -14.93 -16.17
C LEU A 23 6.03 -15.34 -15.86
N GLU A 24 6.46 -16.51 -16.36
CA GLU A 24 7.83 -17.01 -16.17
C GLU A 24 8.86 -16.01 -16.70
N ALA A 25 8.64 -15.47 -17.89
CA ALA A 25 9.51 -14.45 -18.49
C ALA A 25 9.54 -13.18 -17.62
N ALA A 26 8.39 -12.70 -17.16
CA ALA A 26 8.30 -11.53 -16.29
C ALA A 26 9.05 -11.73 -14.96
N LEU A 27 8.96 -12.93 -14.35
CA LEU A 27 9.66 -13.25 -13.11
C LEU A 27 11.20 -13.33 -13.26
N GLN A 28 11.72 -13.41 -14.49
CA GLN A 28 13.17 -13.36 -14.76
C GLN A 28 13.68 -11.93 -14.94
N THR A 29 12.80 -10.95 -15.09
CA THR A 29 13.19 -9.53 -15.19
C THR A 29 13.45 -8.91 -13.83
N GLU A 30 14.14 -7.76 -13.81
CA GLU A 30 14.25 -6.97 -12.60
C GLU A 30 12.88 -6.41 -12.19
N PRO A 31 12.53 -6.44 -10.88
CA PRO A 31 11.26 -5.90 -10.41
C PRO A 31 11.16 -4.40 -10.75
N PRO A 32 10.03 -3.93 -11.30
CA PRO A 32 9.84 -2.51 -11.55
C PRO A 32 9.83 -1.74 -10.23
N VAL A 33 10.40 -0.55 -10.25
CA VAL A 33 10.38 0.37 -9.10
C VAL A 33 9.24 1.34 -9.27
N SER A 34 8.47 1.55 -8.23
CA SER A 34 7.37 2.52 -8.25
C SER A 34 7.29 3.34 -6.97
N ILE A 35 6.76 4.53 -7.11
CA ILE A 35 6.47 5.44 -6.01
C ILE A 35 5.02 5.90 -6.09
N ARG A 36 4.48 6.30 -4.95
CA ARG A 36 3.20 7.01 -4.89
C ARG A 36 3.43 8.43 -4.40
N VAL A 37 3.03 9.40 -5.23
CA VAL A 37 3.24 10.83 -4.99
C VAL A 37 2.21 11.35 -3.98
N ASN A 38 2.67 12.14 -3.02
CA ASN A 38 1.79 12.87 -2.11
C ASN A 38 1.35 14.19 -2.77
N ARG A 39 0.18 14.21 -3.38
CA ARG A 39 -0.32 15.37 -4.12
C ARG A 39 -0.69 16.57 -3.24
N THR A 40 -0.77 16.40 -1.91
CA THR A 40 -0.94 17.53 -0.99
C THR A 40 0.36 18.26 -0.70
N LYS A 41 1.51 17.61 -0.93
CA LYS A 41 2.84 18.18 -0.68
C LYS A 41 3.65 18.44 -1.95
N TRP A 42 3.30 17.77 -3.04
CA TRP A 42 4.04 17.86 -4.30
C TRP A 42 3.09 17.97 -5.49
N SER A 43 3.11 19.14 -6.12
CA SER A 43 2.35 19.44 -7.34
C SER A 43 3.17 19.29 -8.64
N GLY A 44 4.48 19.06 -8.52
CA GLY A 44 5.38 18.89 -9.66
C GLY A 44 5.14 17.58 -10.41
N GLU A 45 5.63 17.53 -11.63
CA GLU A 45 5.68 16.31 -12.42
C GLU A 45 6.76 15.37 -11.89
N VAL A 46 6.54 14.06 -12.03
CA VAL A 46 7.51 13.01 -11.77
C VAL A 46 7.72 12.26 -13.07
N ALA A 47 8.97 12.19 -13.51
CA ALA A 47 9.32 11.46 -14.72
C ALA A 47 9.10 9.96 -14.51
N GLY A 48 8.32 9.32 -15.39
CA GLY A 48 8.01 7.91 -15.34
C GLY A 48 6.66 7.58 -15.97
N GLU A 49 6.30 6.32 -15.94
CA GLU A 49 5.03 5.84 -16.47
C GLU A 49 3.97 5.77 -15.36
N PRO A 50 2.72 6.17 -15.63
CA PRO A 50 1.68 6.10 -14.61
C PRO A 50 1.32 4.66 -14.25
N VAL A 51 1.05 4.41 -12.99
CA VAL A 51 0.41 3.17 -12.54
C VAL A 51 -1.08 3.30 -12.83
N LEU A 52 -1.60 2.52 -13.78
CA LEU A 52 -2.95 2.70 -14.33
C LEU A 52 -4.09 2.57 -13.30
N TRP A 53 -3.85 1.86 -12.20
CA TRP A 53 -4.83 1.64 -11.14
C TRP A 53 -4.63 2.50 -9.89
N ALA A 54 -3.71 3.47 -9.93
CA ALA A 54 -3.45 4.36 -8.81
C ALA A 54 -3.19 5.78 -9.30
N SER A 55 -4.04 6.71 -8.90
CA SER A 55 -4.06 8.09 -9.42
C SER A 55 -2.77 8.89 -9.18
N ALA A 56 -1.97 8.48 -8.20
CA ALA A 56 -0.71 9.12 -7.85
C ALA A 56 0.49 8.17 -7.95
N GLY A 57 0.28 6.97 -8.53
CA GLY A 57 1.33 5.97 -8.73
C GLY A 57 2.15 6.24 -9.99
N VAL A 58 3.47 6.09 -9.89
CA VAL A 58 4.42 6.28 -11.00
C VAL A 58 5.47 5.18 -10.97
N TYR A 59 5.67 4.50 -12.11
CA TYR A 59 6.82 3.63 -12.34
C TYR A 59 8.05 4.48 -12.68
N LEU A 60 9.16 4.19 -12.02
CA LEU A 60 10.42 4.86 -12.28
C LEU A 60 11.27 4.03 -13.26
N SER A 61 12.01 4.70 -14.14
CA SER A 61 12.91 4.04 -15.08
C SER A 61 14.08 3.32 -14.41
N GLN A 62 14.46 3.77 -13.21
CA GLN A 62 15.53 3.18 -12.41
C GLN A 62 15.31 3.39 -10.91
N ARG A 63 15.92 2.51 -10.11
CA ARG A 63 15.90 2.63 -8.65
C ARG A 63 16.86 3.71 -8.19
N SER A 64 16.33 4.75 -7.57
CA SER A 64 17.13 5.80 -6.90
C SER A 64 17.54 5.38 -5.50
N THR A 65 18.55 6.04 -4.93
CA THR A 65 18.91 5.90 -3.52
C THR A 65 18.02 6.82 -2.69
N PHE A 66 16.78 6.38 -2.45
CA PHE A 66 15.72 7.19 -1.81
C PHE A 66 16.11 7.76 -0.44
N THR A 67 17.00 7.08 0.29
CA THR A 67 17.45 7.52 1.63
C THR A 67 18.25 8.83 1.61
N PHE A 68 18.75 9.25 0.45
CA PHE A 68 19.44 10.52 0.28
C PHE A 68 18.56 11.60 -0.38
N ASP A 69 17.30 11.28 -0.68
CA ASP A 69 16.40 12.23 -1.31
C ASP A 69 15.64 13.05 -0.24
N PRO A 70 15.82 14.38 -0.17
CA PRO A 70 15.09 15.24 0.74
C PRO A 70 13.57 15.15 0.58
N LEU A 71 13.08 14.94 -0.63
CA LEU A 71 11.64 14.82 -0.90
C LEU A 71 11.03 13.54 -0.29
N PHE A 72 11.81 12.46 -0.23
CA PHE A 72 11.40 11.25 0.49
C PHE A 72 11.22 11.53 1.99
N HIS A 73 12.17 12.25 2.58
CA HIS A 73 12.11 12.60 4.00
C HIS A 73 11.02 13.64 4.31
N ALA A 74 10.72 14.52 3.36
CA ALA A 74 9.62 15.48 3.46
C ALA A 74 8.23 14.84 3.29
N GLY A 75 8.17 13.56 2.87
CA GLY A 75 6.92 12.84 2.63
C GLY A 75 6.20 13.29 1.35
N CYS A 76 6.95 13.78 0.37
CA CYS A 76 6.42 14.14 -0.95
C CYS A 76 6.05 12.91 -1.79
N TYR A 77 6.62 11.76 -1.46
CA TYR A 77 6.24 10.46 -2.04
C TYR A 77 6.52 9.31 -1.07
N TYR A 78 5.92 8.17 -1.36
CA TYR A 78 6.13 6.88 -0.69
C TYR A 78 6.66 5.87 -1.69
N VAL A 79 7.73 5.14 -1.38
CA VAL A 79 8.22 4.03 -2.20
C VAL A 79 7.30 2.85 -1.96
N GLN A 80 6.47 2.54 -2.94
CA GLN A 80 5.42 1.52 -2.83
C GLN A 80 5.37 0.69 -4.09
N GLU A 81 5.24 -0.62 -3.91
CA GLU A 81 5.03 -1.54 -5.02
C GLU A 81 3.68 -1.26 -5.72
N ALA A 82 3.69 -1.22 -7.04
CA ALA A 82 2.50 -0.87 -7.82
C ALA A 82 1.32 -1.81 -7.57
N SER A 83 1.56 -3.12 -7.41
CA SER A 83 0.51 -4.09 -7.06
C SER A 83 -0.20 -3.75 -5.76
N SER A 84 0.54 -3.29 -4.75
CA SER A 84 -0.02 -2.84 -3.46
C SER A 84 -0.88 -1.58 -3.59
N MET A 85 -0.69 -0.78 -4.65
CA MET A 85 -1.50 0.41 -4.91
C MET A 85 -2.90 0.07 -5.44
N PHE A 86 -3.16 -1.17 -5.85
CA PHE A 86 -4.47 -1.61 -6.32
C PHE A 86 -5.58 -1.44 -5.27
N VAL A 87 -5.22 -1.33 -4.00
CA VAL A 87 -6.16 -1.01 -2.91
C VAL A 87 -6.96 0.26 -3.20
N GLU A 88 -6.42 1.21 -3.96
CA GLU A 88 -7.15 2.43 -4.37
C GLU A 88 -8.42 2.10 -5.14
N GLN A 89 -8.38 1.13 -6.06
CA GLN A 89 -9.53 0.74 -6.87
C GLN A 89 -10.66 0.19 -5.98
N VAL A 90 -10.31 -0.64 -5.00
CA VAL A 90 -11.28 -1.18 -4.04
C VAL A 90 -11.89 -0.06 -3.20
N LEU A 91 -11.06 0.80 -2.61
CA LEU A 91 -11.54 1.89 -1.77
C LEU A 91 -12.46 2.84 -2.54
N ARG A 92 -12.07 3.26 -3.75
CA ARG A 92 -12.88 4.17 -4.57
C ARG A 92 -14.19 3.55 -5.06
N THR A 93 -14.21 2.24 -5.26
CA THR A 93 -15.42 1.53 -5.72
C THR A 93 -16.48 1.42 -4.62
N TYR A 94 -16.05 1.16 -3.40
CA TYR A 94 -16.98 0.81 -2.31
C TYR A 94 -17.19 1.94 -1.29
N ILE A 95 -16.28 2.94 -1.22
CA ILE A 95 -16.38 4.02 -0.24
C ILE A 95 -16.83 5.30 -0.93
N THR A 96 -18.10 5.66 -0.77
CA THR A 96 -18.73 6.83 -1.40
C THR A 96 -18.98 8.00 -0.45
N GLY A 97 -18.80 7.79 0.86
CA GLY A 97 -18.99 8.79 1.91
C GLY A 97 -17.95 8.65 3.03
N PRO A 98 -17.97 9.55 4.04
CA PRO A 98 -17.08 9.45 5.19
C PRO A 98 -17.25 8.13 5.93
N VAL A 99 -16.12 7.52 6.33
CA VAL A 99 -16.07 6.23 7.02
C VAL A 99 -15.07 6.25 8.17
N VAL A 100 -15.25 5.36 9.13
CA VAL A 100 -14.23 4.96 10.10
C VAL A 100 -13.58 3.67 9.58
N MET A 101 -12.32 3.77 9.17
CA MET A 101 -11.57 2.65 8.60
C MET A 101 -10.52 2.12 9.56
N LEU A 102 -10.43 0.80 9.70
CA LEU A 102 -9.38 0.09 10.43
C LEU A 102 -8.38 -0.54 9.45
N ASP A 103 -7.09 -0.22 9.59
CA ASP A 103 -5.99 -1.02 9.03
C ASP A 103 -5.36 -1.83 10.17
N LEU A 104 -5.74 -3.11 10.26
CA LEU A 104 -5.44 -3.96 11.41
C LEU A 104 -3.96 -4.36 11.50
N CYS A 105 -3.23 -4.38 10.36
CA CYS A 105 -1.82 -4.77 10.26
C CYS A 105 -1.05 -3.74 9.41
N ALA A 106 -1.02 -2.50 9.87
CA ALA A 106 -0.75 -1.33 9.05
C ALA A 106 0.73 -1.11 8.68
N ALA A 107 1.68 -1.51 9.54
CA ALA A 107 3.10 -1.20 9.31
C ALA A 107 3.67 -1.84 8.03
N PRO A 108 4.50 -1.09 7.32
CA PRO A 108 5.11 0.21 7.64
C PRO A 108 4.29 1.45 7.23
N GLY A 109 3.02 1.31 6.79
CA GLY A 109 2.13 2.41 6.50
C GLY A 109 1.85 2.68 5.01
N GLY A 110 2.31 1.82 4.11
CA GLY A 110 2.10 2.00 2.66
C GLY A 110 0.62 2.02 2.27
N LYS A 111 -0.18 1.06 2.76
CA LYS A 111 -1.62 1.01 2.52
C LYS A 111 -2.37 2.07 3.32
N SER A 112 -1.98 2.31 4.59
CA SER A 112 -2.61 3.32 5.46
C SER A 112 -2.45 4.73 4.91
N THR A 113 -1.24 5.14 4.50
CA THR A 113 -1.00 6.44 3.86
C THR A 113 -1.71 6.55 2.51
N HIS A 114 -1.85 5.43 1.79
CA HIS A 114 -2.59 5.38 0.53
C HIS A 114 -4.10 5.55 0.78
N ALA A 115 -4.66 4.76 1.68
CA ALA A 115 -6.07 4.87 2.07
C ALA A 115 -6.40 6.30 2.49
N ARG A 116 -5.60 6.90 3.36
CA ARG A 116 -5.84 8.28 3.81
C ARG A 116 -5.87 9.29 2.66
N SER A 117 -5.07 9.07 1.60
CA SER A 117 -5.04 9.96 0.42
C SER A 117 -6.30 9.91 -0.43
N VAL A 118 -7.08 8.82 -0.35
CA VAL A 118 -8.25 8.57 -1.21
C VAL A 118 -9.57 8.51 -0.46
N LEU A 119 -9.53 8.35 0.87
CA LEU A 119 -10.74 8.39 1.69
C LEU A 119 -11.41 9.76 1.63
N PRO A 120 -12.75 9.81 1.60
CA PRO A 120 -13.51 11.05 1.64
C PRO A 120 -13.18 11.93 2.85
N VAL A 121 -13.35 13.24 2.70
CA VAL A 121 -13.22 14.20 3.81
C VAL A 121 -14.19 13.82 4.92
N GLY A 122 -13.73 13.90 6.17
CA GLY A 122 -14.48 13.48 7.37
C GLY A 122 -14.31 12.01 7.73
N SER A 123 -13.58 11.22 6.94
CA SER A 123 -13.21 9.84 7.31
C SER A 123 -12.10 9.84 8.36
N LEU A 124 -12.14 8.86 9.26
CA LEU A 124 -11.09 8.56 10.24
C LEU A 124 -10.39 7.26 9.88
N LEU A 125 -9.07 7.24 9.92
CA LEU A 125 -8.26 6.02 9.79
C LEU A 125 -7.67 5.63 11.14
N VAL A 126 -7.95 4.42 11.59
CA VAL A 126 -7.26 3.76 12.71
C VAL A 126 -6.26 2.77 12.13
N ALA A 127 -4.97 2.99 12.37
CA ALA A 127 -3.88 2.17 11.85
C ALA A 127 -3.19 1.44 13.00
N ASN A 128 -3.37 0.12 13.06
CA ASN A 128 -2.84 -0.73 14.12
C ASN A 128 -1.62 -1.53 13.69
N GLU A 129 -0.70 -1.75 14.60
CA GLU A 129 0.42 -2.69 14.44
C GLU A 129 0.79 -3.29 15.78
N VAL A 130 0.79 -4.63 15.87
CA VAL A 130 1.08 -5.37 17.11
C VAL A 130 2.53 -5.23 17.56
N MET A 131 3.48 -5.18 16.63
CA MET A 131 4.90 -5.07 16.95
C MET A 131 5.29 -3.63 17.24
N ARG A 132 5.70 -3.33 18.47
CA ARG A 132 6.01 -1.97 18.94
C ARG A 132 7.04 -1.22 18.07
N ASN A 133 8.12 -1.88 17.68
CA ASN A 133 9.14 -1.28 16.81
C ASN A 133 8.58 -0.92 15.42
N ARG A 134 7.69 -1.73 14.87
CA ARG A 134 7.04 -1.47 13.59
C ARG A 134 5.94 -0.41 13.71
N SER A 135 5.23 -0.36 14.85
CA SER A 135 4.26 0.69 15.16
C SER A 135 4.91 2.08 15.20
N GLN A 136 6.14 2.19 15.70
CA GLN A 136 6.91 3.44 15.65
C GLN A 136 7.19 3.87 14.20
N VAL A 137 7.65 2.95 13.35
CA VAL A 137 7.88 3.23 11.91
C VAL A 137 6.57 3.62 11.20
N LEU A 138 5.46 2.97 11.56
CA LEU A 138 4.13 3.34 11.05
C LEU A 138 3.77 4.76 11.42
N ALA A 139 3.92 5.13 12.70
CA ALA A 139 3.64 6.48 13.19
C ALA A 139 4.49 7.54 12.48
N GLU A 140 5.79 7.30 12.34
CA GLU A 140 6.72 8.18 11.61
C GLU A 140 6.28 8.39 10.16
N ASN A 141 5.90 7.31 9.46
CA ASN A 141 5.46 7.40 8.08
C ASN A 141 4.12 8.13 7.92
N LEU A 142 3.18 7.94 8.82
CA LEU A 142 1.90 8.65 8.82
C LEU A 142 2.07 10.13 9.15
N ILE A 143 2.89 10.47 10.15
CA ILE A 143 3.25 11.86 10.47
C ILE A 143 3.94 12.52 9.27
N LYS A 144 4.91 11.83 8.69
CA LYS A 144 5.61 12.29 7.50
C LYS A 144 4.68 12.45 6.30
N TRP A 145 3.65 11.64 6.17
CA TRP A 145 2.64 11.78 5.11
C TRP A 145 1.78 13.03 5.29
N GLY A 146 1.34 13.33 6.53
CA GLY A 146 0.85 14.64 6.94
C GLY A 146 -0.66 14.85 6.93
N ASN A 147 -1.46 13.79 7.02
CA ASN A 147 -2.90 13.90 7.22
C ASN A 147 -3.27 13.83 8.70
N ALA A 148 -4.27 14.61 9.12
CA ALA A 148 -4.65 14.78 10.52
C ALA A 148 -5.61 13.71 11.04
N GLU A 149 -6.50 13.18 10.20
CA GLU A 149 -7.56 12.24 10.62
C GLU A 149 -7.03 10.80 10.65
N VAL A 150 -5.97 10.57 11.44
CA VAL A 150 -5.33 9.26 11.63
C VAL A 150 -5.01 9.03 13.10
N VAL A 151 -5.36 7.85 13.60
CA VAL A 151 -4.97 7.34 14.92
C VAL A 151 -4.06 6.14 14.73
N VAL A 152 -2.92 6.12 15.42
CA VAL A 152 -2.01 4.96 15.43
C VAL A 152 -2.17 4.22 16.75
N THR A 153 -2.36 2.91 16.67
CA THR A 153 -2.47 2.03 17.84
C THR A 153 -1.41 0.94 17.82
N ASN A 154 -1.07 0.43 19.00
CA ASN A 154 -0.15 -0.69 19.15
C ASN A 154 -0.80 -1.75 20.04
N ASN A 155 -1.75 -2.48 19.44
CA ASN A 155 -2.59 -3.46 20.11
C ASN A 155 -2.51 -4.83 19.42
N ASP A 156 -2.84 -5.88 20.17
CA ASP A 156 -3.14 -7.17 19.55
C ASP A 156 -4.41 -7.03 18.70
N PRO A 157 -4.48 -7.61 17.50
CA PRO A 157 -5.71 -7.64 16.70
C PRO A 157 -6.93 -8.14 17.47
N ALA A 158 -6.76 -9.07 18.40
CA ALA A 158 -7.83 -9.59 19.24
C ALA A 158 -8.48 -8.52 20.14
N ASP A 159 -7.78 -7.45 20.50
CA ASP A 159 -8.33 -6.36 21.31
C ASP A 159 -9.47 -5.62 20.59
N PHE A 160 -9.47 -5.65 19.25
CA PHE A 160 -10.48 -5.01 18.43
C PHE A 160 -11.81 -5.79 18.37
N THR A 161 -11.84 -7.05 18.76
CA THR A 161 -13.05 -7.88 18.73
C THR A 161 -14.16 -7.37 19.64
N SER A 162 -13.82 -6.56 20.64
CA SER A 162 -14.79 -5.91 21.54
C SER A 162 -15.42 -4.64 20.95
N LEU A 163 -14.86 -4.11 19.86
CA LEU A 163 -15.31 -2.89 19.19
C LEU A 163 -16.33 -3.22 18.10
N THR A 164 -17.50 -3.70 18.49
CA THR A 164 -18.56 -4.05 17.55
C THR A 164 -19.15 -2.81 16.90
N GLU A 165 -19.38 -2.84 15.59
CA GLU A 165 -20.03 -1.78 14.80
C GLU A 165 -19.32 -0.39 14.86
N VAL A 166 -18.02 -0.36 15.17
CA VAL A 166 -17.23 0.90 15.22
C VAL A 166 -16.63 1.22 13.84
N PHE A 167 -16.26 0.21 13.07
CA PHE A 167 -15.57 0.36 11.80
C PHE A 167 -16.51 0.02 10.63
N ASP A 168 -16.55 0.92 9.65
CA ASP A 168 -17.29 0.71 8.39
C ASP A 168 -16.48 -0.13 7.40
N VAL A 169 -15.13 -0.03 7.49
CA VAL A 169 -14.19 -0.69 6.59
C VAL A 169 -13.01 -1.24 7.38
N GLU A 170 -12.64 -2.47 7.10
CA GLU A 170 -11.45 -3.08 7.66
C GLU A 170 -10.55 -3.62 6.55
N ILE A 171 -9.25 -3.35 6.66
CA ILE A 171 -8.21 -4.02 5.89
C ILE A 171 -7.23 -4.69 6.85
N GLY A 172 -6.77 -5.87 6.49
CA GLY A 172 -5.84 -6.64 7.30
C GLY A 172 -4.96 -7.53 6.44
N ARG A 173 -4.09 -8.27 7.08
CA ARG A 173 -3.33 -9.33 6.44
C ARG A 173 -4.09 -10.64 6.67
N ALA A 174 -4.53 -11.29 5.59
CA ALA A 174 -5.04 -12.65 5.70
C ALA A 174 -3.92 -13.58 6.18
N HIS A 175 -4.16 -14.29 7.28
CA HIS A 175 -3.40 -15.48 7.61
C HIS A 175 -4.12 -16.66 6.96
N VAL A 176 -3.44 -17.29 6.02
CA VAL A 176 -3.83 -18.59 5.46
C VAL A 176 -3.10 -19.66 6.23
#